data_900b466bd835edf73c96288dc674203e
#
_entry.id   900b466bd835edf73c96288dc674203e
#
_cell.length_a   1.000
_cell.length_b   1.000
_cell.length_c   1.000
_cell.angle_alpha   90.00
_cell.angle_beta   90.00
_cell.angle_gamma   90.00
#
_symmetry.space_group_name_H-M   'P 1'
#
loop_
_entity.id
_entity.type
_entity.pdbx_description
1 polymer ?
#
loop_
_entity_poly.entity_id
_entity_poly.type
_entity_poly.pdbx_seq_one_letter_code
_entity_poly.pdbx_strand_id
1 'polypeptide(L)'
;MQLGMIGLGRMGANMVVRAMKAGHDCHVYDTHADAVKDLTDKGAKGSTNLADFVKGLDKPRAVWMMVPAAVVDSVIAELVPLLDADDIIIDGGNSYYHDDLRRAKGLKEKSIHYVDVGVSGGVWGLDRGYCMMIGGEDDIVAHLDPIFRALAPGVDEAPRTPGATGEPSPAENGYLHCGPNGAGHFVKMVHNGIEYGVMAAYAEGLNILKNGNAGKVKRDTDAETTPLRNPEYYQYDINLPEVAEVWRRGSVIGSWLLHLPGGGAAP
;
A
#
# COMPACT_ATOMS: atom_id res chain seq x y z
N MET A 1 16.28 -5.31 -14.23
CA MET A 1 15.31 -4.67 -15.15
C MET A 1 15.35 -3.17 -14.93
N GLN A 2 14.88 -2.41 -15.92
CA GLN A 2 14.65 -0.99 -15.76
C GLN A 2 13.19 -0.74 -15.34
N LEU A 3 12.96 0.23 -14.45
CA LEU A 3 11.64 0.64 -13.97
C LEU A 3 11.51 2.17 -14.05
N GLY A 4 10.48 2.64 -14.73
CA GLY A 4 10.05 4.04 -14.66
C GLY A 4 9.08 4.25 -13.48
N MET A 5 9.31 5.27 -12.65
CA MET A 5 8.41 5.63 -11.55
C MET A 5 7.90 7.05 -11.71
N ILE A 6 6.59 7.20 -11.72
CA ILE A 6 5.88 8.49 -11.70
C ILE A 6 5.16 8.66 -10.37
N GLY A 7 5.40 9.80 -9.72
CA GLY A 7 4.86 10.07 -8.39
C GLY A 7 5.82 9.60 -7.29
N LEU A 8 6.57 10.56 -6.76
CA LEU A 8 7.67 10.34 -5.82
C LEU A 8 7.29 10.77 -4.39
N GLY A 9 6.00 10.62 -4.07
CA GLY A 9 5.54 10.71 -2.69
C GLY A 9 6.20 9.63 -1.80
N ARG A 10 5.85 9.60 -0.52
CA ARG A 10 6.50 8.68 0.45
C ARG A 10 6.58 7.22 -0.02
N MET A 11 5.50 6.68 -0.61
CA MET A 11 5.52 5.30 -1.09
C MET A 11 6.35 5.15 -2.37
N GLY A 12 6.11 5.97 -3.41
CA GLY A 12 6.83 5.87 -4.67
C GLY A 12 8.35 6.03 -4.50
N ALA A 13 8.78 7.02 -3.72
CA ALA A 13 10.20 7.21 -3.42
C ALA A 13 10.81 6.01 -2.69
N ASN A 14 10.12 5.46 -1.71
CA ASN A 14 10.59 4.28 -0.98
C ASN A 14 10.65 3.02 -1.87
N MET A 15 9.69 2.84 -2.77
CA MET A 15 9.70 1.74 -3.74
C MET A 15 10.89 1.85 -4.69
N VAL A 16 11.21 3.05 -5.19
CA VAL A 16 12.41 3.30 -6.01
C VAL A 16 13.68 2.89 -5.26
N VAL A 17 13.83 3.36 -4.02
CA VAL A 17 15.02 3.01 -3.21
C VAL A 17 15.12 1.51 -3.00
N ARG A 18 14.00 0.83 -2.74
CA ARG A 18 13.97 -0.63 -2.55
C ARG A 18 14.30 -1.38 -3.84
N ALA A 19 13.76 -0.97 -4.98
CA ALA A 19 14.07 -1.55 -6.28
C ALA A 19 15.55 -1.38 -6.64
N MET A 20 16.13 -0.20 -6.41
CA MET A 20 17.56 0.04 -6.63
C MET A 20 18.45 -0.83 -5.73
N LYS A 21 18.08 -1.01 -4.45
CA LYS A 21 18.80 -1.92 -3.53
C LYS A 21 18.81 -3.37 -4.04
N ALA A 22 17.78 -3.78 -4.76
CA ALA A 22 17.68 -5.09 -5.40
C ALA A 22 18.38 -5.17 -6.77
N GLY A 23 19.06 -4.11 -7.21
CA GLY A 23 19.84 -4.08 -8.45
C GLY A 23 19.04 -3.70 -9.70
N HIS A 24 17.88 -3.07 -9.55
CA HIS A 24 17.10 -2.54 -10.67
C HIS A 24 17.51 -1.10 -11.00
N ASP A 25 17.51 -0.75 -12.28
CA ASP A 25 17.73 0.60 -12.75
C ASP A 25 16.41 1.37 -12.68
N CYS A 26 16.38 2.47 -11.90
CA CYS A 26 15.18 3.27 -11.74
C CYS A 26 15.31 4.63 -12.45
N HIS A 27 14.32 4.95 -13.28
CA HIS A 27 14.13 6.25 -13.87
C HIS A 27 12.92 6.92 -13.21
N VAL A 28 13.04 8.17 -12.77
CA VAL A 28 12.02 8.80 -11.92
C VAL A 28 11.54 10.13 -12.47
N TYR A 29 10.25 10.38 -12.29
CA TYR A 29 9.60 11.64 -12.65
C TYR A 29 8.55 12.03 -11.61
N ASP A 30 8.55 13.29 -11.25
CA ASP A 30 7.51 13.95 -10.46
C ASP A 30 7.36 15.40 -10.91
N THR A 31 6.22 16.00 -10.67
CA THR A 31 5.99 17.43 -10.89
C THR A 31 6.78 18.31 -9.93
N HIS A 32 7.24 17.75 -8.81
CA HIS A 32 8.08 18.42 -7.81
C HIS A 32 9.56 18.07 -8.06
N ALA A 33 10.32 19.03 -8.56
CA ALA A 33 11.74 18.84 -8.91
C ALA A 33 12.61 18.38 -7.72
N ASP A 34 12.31 18.82 -6.50
CA ASP A 34 13.04 18.43 -5.31
C ASP A 34 12.89 16.92 -5.03
N ALA A 35 11.71 16.33 -5.25
CA ALA A 35 11.51 14.89 -5.09
C ALA A 35 12.32 14.08 -6.11
N VAL A 36 12.44 14.58 -7.34
CA VAL A 36 13.31 13.98 -8.37
C VAL A 36 14.77 14.07 -7.95
N LYS A 37 15.20 15.25 -7.47
CA LYS A 37 16.56 15.48 -7.02
C LYS A 37 16.95 14.55 -5.86
N ASP A 38 16.10 14.38 -4.86
CA ASP A 38 16.34 13.51 -3.70
C ASP A 38 16.63 12.06 -4.09
N LEU A 39 16.02 11.57 -5.17
CA LEU A 39 16.24 10.22 -5.67
C LEU A 39 17.45 10.14 -6.64
N THR A 40 17.71 11.20 -7.40
CA THR A 40 18.93 11.24 -8.23
C THR A 40 20.19 11.28 -7.37
N ASP A 41 20.16 11.98 -6.25
CA ASP A 41 21.26 11.97 -5.26
C ASP A 41 21.49 10.57 -4.65
N LYS A 42 20.50 9.68 -4.73
CA LYS A 42 20.57 8.26 -4.30
C LYS A 42 20.88 7.28 -5.44
N GLY A 43 21.07 7.77 -6.67
CA GLY A 43 21.49 6.96 -7.81
C GLY A 43 20.41 6.65 -8.85
N ALA A 44 19.18 7.15 -8.69
CA ALA A 44 18.16 7.06 -9.74
C ALA A 44 18.48 8.01 -10.92
N LYS A 45 17.96 7.69 -12.10
CA LYS A 45 17.98 8.63 -13.24
C LYS A 45 16.72 9.51 -13.15
N GLY A 46 16.89 10.82 -13.05
CA GLY A 46 15.78 11.78 -12.94
C GLY A 46 15.48 12.51 -14.23
N SER A 47 14.22 12.80 -14.46
CA SER A 47 13.77 13.68 -15.56
C SER A 47 12.84 14.76 -15.01
N THR A 48 12.92 15.95 -15.64
CA THR A 48 12.10 17.11 -15.25
C THR A 48 10.85 17.29 -16.12
N ASN A 49 10.71 16.49 -17.17
CA ASN A 49 9.53 16.42 -18.01
C ASN A 49 9.23 14.97 -18.41
N LEU A 50 7.97 14.71 -18.75
CA LEU A 50 7.48 13.36 -19.01
C LEU A 50 8.05 12.77 -20.31
N ALA A 51 8.31 13.59 -21.34
CA ALA A 51 8.85 13.09 -22.61
C ALA A 51 10.29 12.60 -22.46
N ASP A 52 11.14 13.33 -21.73
CA ASP A 52 12.51 12.89 -21.46
C ASP A 52 12.55 11.67 -20.53
N PHE A 53 11.61 11.60 -19.57
CA PHE A 53 11.44 10.43 -18.73
C PHE A 53 11.16 9.17 -19.56
N VAL A 54 10.13 9.22 -20.43
CA VAL A 54 9.76 8.08 -21.29
C VAL A 54 10.89 7.72 -22.24
N LYS A 55 11.53 8.71 -22.86
CA LYS A 55 12.65 8.51 -23.79
C LYS A 55 13.87 7.82 -23.14
N GLY A 56 14.05 8.03 -21.84
CA GLY A 56 15.14 7.42 -21.08
C GLY A 56 14.89 5.96 -20.68
N LEU A 57 13.73 5.40 -20.98
CA LEU A 57 13.36 4.01 -20.68
C LEU A 57 13.60 3.09 -21.87
N ASP A 58 14.13 1.89 -21.61
CA ASP A 58 14.32 0.83 -22.59
C ASP A 58 12.98 0.11 -22.87
N LYS A 59 12.78 -0.28 -24.13
CA LYS A 59 11.56 -1.02 -24.55
C LYS A 59 11.68 -2.53 -24.29
N PRO A 60 10.60 -3.19 -23.94
CA PRO A 60 9.29 -2.62 -23.57
C PRO A 60 9.39 -1.87 -22.24
N ARG A 61 8.85 -0.65 -22.24
CA ARG A 61 8.94 0.23 -21.07
C ARG A 61 7.97 -0.22 -19.98
N ALA A 62 8.42 -0.26 -18.73
CA ALA A 62 7.57 -0.50 -17.58
C ALA A 62 7.45 0.81 -16.78
N VAL A 63 6.29 1.44 -16.81
CA VAL A 63 6.01 2.73 -16.15
C VAL A 63 5.05 2.51 -14.99
N TRP A 64 5.55 2.64 -13.78
CA TRP A 64 4.77 2.52 -12.55
C TRP A 64 4.32 3.90 -12.06
N MET A 65 3.02 4.06 -11.84
CA MET A 65 2.41 5.28 -11.34
C MET A 65 2.04 5.10 -9.85
N MET A 66 2.53 6.03 -9.01
CA MET A 66 2.18 6.15 -7.59
C MET A 66 1.57 7.53 -7.34
N VAL A 67 0.51 7.84 -8.07
CA VAL A 67 -0.18 9.13 -8.03
C VAL A 67 -1.57 8.98 -7.39
N PRO A 68 -2.18 10.08 -6.89
CA PRO A 68 -3.55 10.04 -6.40
C PRO A 68 -4.54 9.54 -7.47
N ALA A 69 -5.54 8.74 -7.07
CA ALA A 69 -6.52 8.16 -7.98
C ALA A 69 -7.23 9.20 -8.88
N ALA A 70 -7.43 10.41 -8.36
CA ALA A 70 -8.08 11.50 -9.09
C ALA A 70 -7.31 12.00 -10.32
N VAL A 71 -5.99 11.75 -10.40
CA VAL A 71 -5.14 12.25 -11.51
C VAL A 71 -4.63 11.14 -12.44
N VAL A 72 -4.94 9.88 -12.16
CA VAL A 72 -4.46 8.73 -12.96
C VAL A 72 -4.86 8.87 -14.42
N ASP A 73 -6.11 9.21 -14.71
CA ASP A 73 -6.58 9.36 -16.10
C ASP A 73 -5.84 10.46 -16.86
N SER A 74 -5.53 11.59 -16.20
CA SER A 74 -4.77 12.68 -16.83
C SER A 74 -3.32 12.26 -17.09
N VAL A 75 -2.68 11.56 -16.16
CA VAL A 75 -1.31 11.05 -16.34
C VAL A 75 -1.26 10.04 -17.49
N ILE A 76 -2.23 9.12 -17.58
CA ILE A 76 -2.34 8.18 -18.70
C ILE A 76 -2.52 8.92 -20.03
N ALA A 77 -3.37 9.96 -20.06
CA ALA A 77 -3.60 10.73 -21.28
C ALA A 77 -2.33 11.45 -21.77
N GLU A 78 -1.46 11.90 -20.85
CA GLU A 78 -0.17 12.51 -21.19
C GLU A 78 0.88 11.47 -21.59
N LEU A 79 0.85 10.27 -21.00
CA LEU A 79 1.80 9.19 -21.28
C LEU A 79 1.55 8.52 -22.64
N VAL A 80 0.31 8.20 -22.95
CA VAL A 80 -0.06 7.40 -24.12
C VAL A 80 0.55 7.90 -25.45
N PRO A 81 0.59 9.23 -25.73
CA PRO A 81 1.22 9.73 -26.95
C PRO A 81 2.75 9.51 -27.02
N LEU A 82 3.39 9.19 -25.90
CA LEU A 82 4.83 9.02 -25.75
C LEU A 82 5.26 7.55 -25.74
N LEU A 83 4.29 6.64 -25.56
CA LEU A 83 4.52 5.21 -25.48
C LEU A 83 4.37 4.53 -26.83
N ASP A 84 4.98 3.38 -26.96
CA ASP A 84 4.89 2.51 -28.12
C ASP A 84 4.09 1.23 -27.79
N ALA A 85 3.82 0.42 -28.83
CA ALA A 85 3.25 -0.90 -28.63
C ALA A 85 4.14 -1.75 -27.70
N ASP A 86 3.50 -2.60 -26.92
CA ASP A 86 4.07 -3.50 -25.90
C ASP A 86 4.66 -2.79 -24.66
N ASP A 87 4.58 -1.46 -24.57
CA ASP A 87 4.91 -0.76 -23.33
C ASP A 87 3.84 -1.05 -22.26
N ILE A 88 4.24 -0.97 -20.99
CA ILE A 88 3.43 -1.39 -19.84
C ILE A 88 3.20 -0.20 -18.91
N ILE A 89 1.94 0.11 -18.62
CA ILE A 89 1.54 1.02 -17.56
C ILE A 89 1.12 0.22 -16.33
N ILE A 90 1.71 0.54 -15.18
CA ILE A 90 1.40 -0.10 -13.90
C ILE A 90 0.76 0.97 -13.00
N ASP A 91 -0.49 0.80 -12.61
CA ASP A 91 -1.17 1.63 -11.62
C ASP A 91 -1.01 1.01 -10.23
N GLY A 92 -0.14 1.59 -9.41
CA GLY A 92 0.11 1.17 -8.03
C GLY A 92 -0.56 2.10 -7.01
N GLY A 93 -1.43 3.01 -7.46
CA GLY A 93 -2.21 3.88 -6.60
C GLY A 93 -3.31 3.13 -5.84
N ASN A 94 -4.22 3.89 -5.24
CA ASN A 94 -5.42 3.32 -4.60
C ASN A 94 -6.63 3.57 -5.50
N SER A 95 -6.59 3.01 -6.70
CA SER A 95 -7.58 3.21 -7.74
C SER A 95 -8.82 2.35 -7.56
N TYR A 96 -9.93 2.77 -8.18
CA TYR A 96 -11.16 2.00 -8.20
C TYR A 96 -11.11 0.98 -9.33
N TYR A 97 -11.29 -0.30 -9.03
CA TYR A 97 -11.12 -1.40 -9.99
C TYR A 97 -12.01 -1.31 -11.24
N HIS A 98 -13.17 -0.64 -11.20
CA HIS A 98 -13.97 -0.39 -12.40
C HIS A 98 -13.25 0.53 -13.40
N ASP A 99 -12.46 1.49 -12.89
CA ASP A 99 -11.66 2.35 -13.75
C ASP A 99 -10.52 1.58 -14.39
N ASP A 100 -9.93 0.59 -13.68
CA ASP A 100 -8.89 -0.27 -14.25
C ASP A 100 -9.40 -1.06 -15.44
N LEU A 101 -10.61 -1.63 -15.35
CA LEU A 101 -11.26 -2.33 -16.47
C LEU A 101 -11.44 -1.41 -17.68
N ARG A 102 -11.86 -0.17 -17.46
CA ARG A 102 -12.03 0.83 -18.53
C ARG A 102 -10.69 1.24 -19.14
N ARG A 103 -9.68 1.51 -18.30
CA ARG A 103 -8.33 1.90 -18.70
C ARG A 103 -7.65 0.79 -19.49
N ALA A 104 -7.66 -0.44 -18.99
CA ALA A 104 -7.10 -1.60 -19.66
C ALA A 104 -7.70 -1.81 -21.05
N LYS A 105 -9.03 -1.72 -21.18
CA LYS A 105 -9.70 -1.83 -22.48
C LYS A 105 -9.24 -0.76 -23.46
N GLY A 106 -9.18 0.51 -23.04
CA GLY A 106 -8.77 1.63 -23.91
C GLY A 106 -7.29 1.58 -24.31
N LEU A 107 -6.43 1.10 -23.41
CA LEU A 107 -4.99 0.94 -23.68
C LEU A 107 -4.70 -0.25 -24.60
N LYS A 108 -5.43 -1.35 -24.47
CA LYS A 108 -5.34 -2.51 -25.36
C LYS A 108 -5.59 -2.17 -26.82
N GLU A 109 -6.50 -1.25 -27.12
CA GLU A 109 -6.75 -0.74 -28.48
C GLU A 109 -5.53 -0.03 -29.09
N LYS A 110 -4.57 0.35 -28.25
CA LYS A 110 -3.29 1.01 -28.62
C LYS A 110 -2.09 0.07 -28.47
N SER A 111 -2.33 -1.21 -28.23
CA SER A 111 -1.31 -2.22 -27.94
C SER A 111 -0.41 -1.84 -26.73
N ILE A 112 -0.95 -1.12 -25.76
CA ILE A 112 -0.29 -0.81 -24.49
C ILE A 112 -0.90 -1.70 -23.41
N HIS A 113 -0.05 -2.35 -22.61
CA HIS A 113 -0.47 -3.20 -21.52
C HIS A 113 -0.77 -2.38 -20.26
N TYR A 114 -1.72 -2.87 -19.47
CA TYR A 114 -2.10 -2.26 -18.19
C TYR A 114 -2.06 -3.30 -17.08
N VAL A 115 -1.47 -2.93 -15.94
CA VAL A 115 -1.40 -3.77 -14.75
C VAL A 115 -1.85 -2.92 -13.56
N ASP A 116 -2.81 -3.42 -12.80
CA ASP A 116 -3.27 -2.80 -11.56
C ASP A 116 -2.63 -3.50 -10.36
N VAL A 117 -2.07 -2.71 -9.44
CA VAL A 117 -1.36 -3.25 -8.28
C VAL A 117 -1.86 -2.59 -7.00
N GLY A 118 -2.65 -3.32 -6.25
CA GLY A 118 -3.02 -2.94 -4.90
C GLY A 118 -1.83 -3.10 -3.96
N VAL A 119 -1.27 -1.99 -3.47
CA VAL A 119 -0.08 -1.98 -2.60
C VAL A 119 -0.48 -1.77 -1.15
N SER A 120 0.02 -2.59 -0.24
CA SER A 120 -0.10 -2.44 1.22
C SER A 120 1.28 -2.47 1.87
N GLY A 121 1.45 -1.76 3.00
CA GLY A 121 2.73 -1.62 3.72
C GLY A 121 3.04 -0.17 4.07
N GLY A 122 2.42 0.80 3.38
CA GLY A 122 2.53 2.23 3.68
C GLY A 122 3.97 2.73 3.72
N VAL A 123 4.28 3.59 4.69
CA VAL A 123 5.62 4.18 4.86
C VAL A 123 6.67 3.18 5.35
N TRP A 124 6.24 2.07 5.94
CA TRP A 124 7.11 1.01 6.47
C TRP A 124 7.62 0.06 5.38
N GLY A 125 7.05 0.15 4.18
CA GLY A 125 7.42 -0.71 3.07
C GLY A 125 8.87 -0.58 2.60
N LEU A 126 9.58 0.52 2.94
CA LEU A 126 10.99 0.64 2.64
C LEU A 126 11.81 -0.47 3.32
N ASP A 127 11.55 -0.72 4.58
CA ASP A 127 12.29 -1.71 5.37
C ASP A 127 11.65 -3.09 5.30
N ARG A 128 10.32 -3.17 5.43
CA ARG A 128 9.56 -4.42 5.52
C ARG A 128 9.11 -5.00 4.19
N GLY A 129 9.17 -4.23 3.11
CA GLY A 129 8.58 -4.59 1.81
C GLY A 129 7.09 -4.27 1.71
N TYR A 130 6.58 -4.47 0.50
CA TYR A 130 5.19 -4.17 0.13
C TYR A 130 4.42 -5.44 -0.19
N CYS A 131 3.30 -5.67 0.49
CA CYS A 131 2.33 -6.68 0.07
C CYS A 131 1.61 -6.17 -1.19
N MET A 132 1.60 -6.98 -2.26
CA MET A 132 1.04 -6.57 -3.54
C MET A 132 0.03 -7.58 -4.07
N MET A 133 -1.14 -7.05 -4.46
CA MET A 133 -2.22 -7.76 -5.13
C MET A 133 -2.30 -7.27 -6.56
N ILE A 134 -2.05 -8.13 -7.54
CA ILE A 134 -1.75 -7.76 -8.91
C ILE A 134 -2.85 -8.26 -9.84
N GLY A 135 -3.33 -7.40 -10.72
CA GLY A 135 -4.25 -7.73 -11.81
C GLY A 135 -3.65 -7.36 -13.16
N GLY A 136 -3.77 -8.26 -14.14
CA GLY A 136 -3.22 -8.03 -15.48
C GLY A 136 -3.16 -9.28 -16.33
N GLU A 137 -2.62 -9.16 -17.53
CA GLU A 137 -2.38 -10.28 -18.44
C GLU A 137 -1.25 -11.17 -17.88
N ASP A 138 -1.41 -12.50 -17.97
CA ASP A 138 -0.52 -13.50 -17.32
C ASP A 138 0.95 -13.33 -17.73
N ASP A 139 1.23 -13.13 -19.01
CA ASP A 139 2.57 -12.99 -19.56
C ASP A 139 3.21 -11.65 -19.17
N ILE A 140 2.42 -10.59 -19.08
CA ILE A 140 2.89 -9.27 -18.65
C ILE A 140 3.22 -9.26 -17.15
N VAL A 141 2.36 -9.85 -16.33
CA VAL A 141 2.62 -10.00 -14.89
C VAL A 141 3.86 -10.88 -14.66
N ALA A 142 4.02 -11.96 -15.41
CA ALA A 142 5.21 -12.81 -15.33
C ALA A 142 6.49 -12.07 -15.78
N HIS A 143 6.42 -11.20 -16.80
CA HIS A 143 7.53 -10.35 -17.22
C HIS A 143 7.98 -9.39 -16.10
N LEU A 144 7.04 -8.86 -15.33
CA LEU A 144 7.29 -7.93 -14.22
C LEU A 144 7.67 -8.62 -12.88
N ASP A 145 7.64 -9.96 -12.81
CA ASP A 145 7.93 -10.72 -11.58
C ASP A 145 9.23 -10.29 -10.86
N PRO A 146 10.35 -10.01 -11.54
CA PRO A 146 11.56 -9.55 -10.86
C PRO A 146 11.37 -8.23 -10.09
N ILE A 147 10.52 -7.32 -10.56
CA ILE A 147 10.18 -6.07 -9.88
C ILE A 147 9.30 -6.36 -8.66
N PHE A 148 8.26 -7.18 -8.83
CA PHE A 148 7.39 -7.53 -7.69
C PHE A 148 8.17 -8.22 -6.58
N ARG A 149 9.03 -9.16 -6.93
CA ARG A 149 9.91 -9.87 -5.99
C ARG A 149 10.84 -8.91 -5.23
N ALA A 150 11.41 -7.92 -5.92
CA ALA A 150 12.29 -6.92 -5.31
C ALA A 150 11.55 -6.01 -4.32
N LEU A 151 10.29 -5.70 -4.60
CA LEU A 151 9.47 -4.82 -3.76
C LEU A 151 8.81 -5.56 -2.59
N ALA A 152 8.56 -6.86 -2.73
CA ALA A 152 7.86 -7.67 -1.75
C ALA A 152 8.64 -7.85 -0.42
N PRO A 153 7.96 -8.23 0.68
CA PRO A 153 8.60 -8.51 1.97
C PRO A 153 9.63 -9.64 1.92
N GLY A 154 9.32 -10.69 1.17
CA GLY A 154 10.08 -11.93 1.16
C GLY A 154 9.56 -12.97 2.16
N VAL A 155 9.97 -14.22 1.98
CA VAL A 155 9.49 -15.37 2.77
C VAL A 155 9.85 -15.27 4.26
N ASP A 156 10.92 -14.54 4.59
CA ASP A 156 11.43 -14.45 5.97
C ASP A 156 10.62 -13.50 6.87
N GLU A 157 9.69 -12.69 6.28
CA GLU A 157 8.87 -11.75 7.06
C GLU A 157 7.85 -12.46 7.98
N ALA A 158 7.45 -13.69 7.63
CA ALA A 158 6.54 -14.48 8.45
C ALA A 158 6.87 -15.98 8.37
N PRO A 159 6.56 -16.77 9.41
CA PRO A 159 6.68 -18.22 9.34
C PRO A 159 5.85 -18.78 8.16
N ARG A 160 6.40 -19.74 7.45
CA ARG A 160 5.67 -20.42 6.36
C ARG A 160 4.39 -21.07 6.88
N THR A 161 3.38 -21.13 6.03
CA THR A 161 2.12 -21.82 6.35
C THR A 161 2.41 -23.27 6.77
N PRO A 162 1.86 -23.74 7.90
CA PRO A 162 2.07 -25.12 8.34
C PRO A 162 1.70 -26.14 7.25
N GLY A 163 2.63 -27.04 6.95
CA GLY A 163 2.48 -28.04 5.89
C GLY A 163 2.92 -27.59 4.49
N ALA A 164 3.30 -26.33 4.29
CA ALA A 164 3.88 -25.90 3.03
C ALA A 164 5.24 -26.58 2.79
N THR A 165 5.42 -27.16 1.59
CA THR A 165 6.64 -27.86 1.17
C THR A 165 7.12 -27.31 -0.18
N GLY A 166 8.39 -27.53 -0.51
CA GLY A 166 9.00 -27.05 -1.78
C GLY A 166 9.42 -25.58 -1.74
N GLU A 167 9.68 -25.02 -2.91
CA GLU A 167 10.07 -23.62 -3.05
C GLU A 167 8.92 -22.68 -2.65
N PRO A 168 9.22 -21.54 -1.98
CA PRO A 168 8.22 -20.55 -1.62
C PRO A 168 7.49 -19.98 -2.82
N SER A 169 6.17 -19.93 -2.74
CA SER A 169 5.34 -19.31 -3.77
C SER A 169 5.46 -17.78 -3.76
N PRO A 170 5.01 -17.08 -4.82
CA PRO A 170 4.90 -15.62 -4.79
C PRO A 170 4.04 -15.11 -3.61
N ALA A 171 2.96 -15.81 -3.25
CA ALA A 171 2.12 -15.46 -2.11
C ALA A 171 2.89 -15.53 -0.77
N GLU A 172 3.75 -16.55 -0.58
CA GLU A 172 4.62 -16.65 0.60
C GLU A 172 5.71 -15.56 0.61
N ASN A 173 6.04 -14.97 -0.55
CA ASN A 173 6.93 -13.81 -0.66
C ASN A 173 6.19 -12.48 -0.46
N GLY A 174 4.86 -12.48 -0.37
CA GLY A 174 4.05 -11.30 -0.08
C GLY A 174 3.50 -10.59 -1.32
N TYR A 175 3.46 -11.22 -2.49
CA TYR A 175 2.77 -10.72 -3.68
C TYR A 175 2.04 -11.84 -4.41
N LEU A 176 0.95 -11.46 -5.10
CA LEU A 176 0.13 -12.46 -5.81
C LEU A 176 -0.48 -11.86 -7.07
N HIS A 177 -0.39 -12.59 -8.19
CA HIS A 177 -1.24 -12.36 -9.35
C HIS A 177 -2.66 -12.87 -9.03
N CYS A 178 -3.58 -11.94 -8.81
CA CYS A 178 -4.95 -12.24 -8.34
C CYS A 178 -5.91 -12.57 -9.49
N GLY A 179 -5.53 -12.25 -10.72
CA GLY A 179 -6.35 -12.48 -11.91
C GLY A 179 -6.21 -11.38 -12.97
N PRO A 180 -7.16 -11.26 -13.92
CA PRO A 180 -7.11 -10.27 -14.99
C PRO A 180 -7.15 -8.83 -14.44
N ASN A 181 -7.04 -7.85 -15.35
CA ASN A 181 -7.12 -6.43 -15.00
C ASN A 181 -8.29 -6.12 -14.06
N GLY A 182 -8.03 -5.29 -13.07
CA GLY A 182 -8.97 -4.93 -11.99
C GLY A 182 -8.95 -5.88 -10.79
N ALA A 183 -8.42 -7.11 -10.92
CA ALA A 183 -8.40 -8.07 -9.82
C ALA A 183 -7.50 -7.62 -8.66
N GLY A 184 -6.39 -6.95 -8.94
CA GLY A 184 -5.48 -6.43 -7.93
C GLY A 184 -6.14 -5.38 -7.05
N HIS A 185 -6.68 -4.32 -7.64
CA HIS A 185 -7.38 -3.27 -6.90
C HIS A 185 -8.71 -3.75 -6.28
N PHE A 186 -9.40 -4.72 -6.89
CA PHE A 186 -10.58 -5.33 -6.26
C PHE A 186 -10.20 -6.01 -4.94
N VAL A 187 -9.16 -6.86 -4.95
CA VAL A 187 -8.68 -7.53 -3.73
C VAL A 187 -8.17 -6.51 -2.72
N LYS A 188 -7.46 -5.47 -3.18
CA LYS A 188 -7.00 -4.38 -2.31
C LYS A 188 -8.15 -3.60 -1.67
N MET A 189 -9.23 -3.35 -2.39
CA MET A 189 -10.42 -2.68 -1.87
C MET A 189 -11.05 -3.50 -0.72
N VAL A 190 -11.16 -4.82 -0.88
CA VAL A 190 -11.65 -5.72 0.17
C VAL A 190 -10.71 -5.71 1.38
N HIS A 191 -9.38 -5.79 1.14
CA HIS A 191 -8.37 -5.66 2.19
C HIS A 191 -8.55 -4.36 2.98
N ASN A 192 -8.71 -3.23 2.32
CA ASN A 192 -8.90 -1.94 2.98
C ASN A 192 -10.20 -1.92 3.80
N GLY A 193 -11.28 -2.53 3.30
CA GLY A 193 -12.53 -2.67 4.06
C GLY A 193 -12.34 -3.43 5.38
N ILE A 194 -11.60 -4.54 5.34
CA ILE A 194 -11.24 -5.31 6.54
C ILE A 194 -10.36 -4.49 7.48
N GLU A 195 -9.33 -3.82 6.96
CA GLU A 195 -8.43 -2.98 7.72
C GLU A 195 -9.18 -1.89 8.51
N TYR A 196 -10.06 -1.14 7.84
CA TYR A 196 -10.88 -0.11 8.48
C TYR A 196 -11.86 -0.69 9.49
N GLY A 197 -12.44 -1.87 9.23
CA GLY A 197 -13.30 -2.57 10.19
C GLY A 197 -12.55 -2.94 11.47
N VAL A 198 -11.34 -3.48 11.34
CA VAL A 198 -10.47 -3.80 12.50
C VAL A 198 -10.06 -2.54 13.26
N MET A 199 -9.67 -1.48 12.55
CA MET A 199 -9.31 -0.19 13.18
C MET A 199 -10.50 0.40 13.95
N ALA A 200 -11.72 0.33 13.40
CA ALA A 200 -12.92 0.80 14.08
C ALA A 200 -13.20 0.00 15.36
N ALA A 201 -13.04 -1.33 15.30
CA ALA A 201 -13.21 -2.20 16.49
C ALA A 201 -12.21 -1.86 17.58
N TYR A 202 -10.94 -1.62 17.25
CA TYR A 202 -9.94 -1.18 18.24
C TYR A 202 -10.27 0.19 18.81
N ALA A 203 -10.65 1.15 17.97
CA ALA A 203 -10.98 2.51 18.40
C ALA A 203 -12.16 2.49 19.40
N GLU A 204 -13.21 1.73 19.08
CA GLU A 204 -14.38 1.59 19.98
C GLU A 204 -14.01 0.91 21.30
N GLY A 205 -13.29 -0.23 21.24
CA GLY A 205 -12.87 -0.95 22.45
C GLY A 205 -11.96 -0.12 23.34
N LEU A 206 -10.99 0.58 22.77
CA LEU A 206 -10.10 1.47 23.52
C LEU A 206 -10.84 2.69 24.10
N ASN A 207 -11.84 3.21 23.38
CA ASN A 207 -12.70 4.28 23.89
C ASN A 207 -13.54 3.83 25.07
N ILE A 208 -14.08 2.61 25.07
CA ILE A 208 -14.79 2.01 26.21
C ILE A 208 -13.86 1.93 27.41
N LEU A 209 -12.65 1.41 27.25
CA LEU A 209 -11.65 1.30 28.33
C LEU A 209 -11.22 2.67 28.86
N LYS A 210 -11.04 3.65 27.98
CA LYS A 210 -10.72 5.05 28.35
C LYS A 210 -11.77 5.65 29.28
N ASN A 211 -13.03 5.27 29.10
CA ASN A 211 -14.16 5.74 29.89
C ASN A 211 -14.57 4.76 30.99
N GLY A 212 -13.74 3.77 31.33
CA GLY A 212 -13.98 2.79 32.37
C GLY A 212 -14.12 3.40 33.79
N ASN A 213 -13.79 4.67 33.94
CA ASN A 213 -13.95 5.45 35.19
C ASN A 213 -15.15 6.42 35.17
N ALA A 214 -16.08 6.24 34.23
CA ALA A 214 -17.26 7.13 34.08
C ALA A 214 -18.09 7.26 35.36
N GLY A 215 -18.06 6.25 36.22
CA GLY A 215 -18.75 6.27 37.52
C GLY A 215 -18.13 7.18 38.59
N LYS A 216 -16.88 7.63 38.37
CA LYS A 216 -16.21 8.63 39.24
C LYS A 216 -16.58 10.07 38.89
N VAL A 217 -17.13 10.27 37.67
CA VAL A 217 -17.44 11.61 37.17
C VAL A 217 -18.90 11.94 37.47
N LYS A 218 -19.13 13.00 38.28
CA LYS A 218 -20.46 13.58 38.42
C LYS A 218 -20.83 14.29 37.13
N ARG A 219 -21.91 13.86 36.49
CA ARG A 219 -22.49 14.50 35.30
C ARG A 219 -23.79 15.19 35.72
N ASP A 220 -23.99 16.39 35.23
CA ASP A 220 -25.29 17.06 35.37
C ASP A 220 -26.30 16.26 34.51
N THR A 221 -27.47 16.03 35.10
CA THR A 221 -28.59 15.37 34.44
C THR A 221 -29.61 16.41 34.02
N ASP A 222 -30.03 16.37 32.79
CA ASP A 222 -31.11 17.18 32.22
C ASP A 222 -32.29 16.29 31.79
N ALA A 223 -33.28 16.88 31.13
CA ALA A 223 -34.47 16.16 30.70
C ALA A 223 -34.20 15.09 29.62
N GLU A 224 -33.04 15.16 28.94
CA GLU A 224 -32.66 14.28 27.81
C GLU A 224 -31.58 13.26 28.23
N THR A 225 -30.93 13.46 29.38
CA THR A 225 -29.80 12.63 29.82
C THR A 225 -30.25 11.57 30.82
N THR A 226 -30.08 10.31 30.49
CA THR A 226 -30.27 9.21 31.43
C THR A 226 -29.04 9.09 32.36
N PRO A 227 -29.21 9.15 33.70
CA PRO A 227 -28.12 8.91 34.62
C PRO A 227 -27.46 7.55 34.44
N LEU A 228 -26.15 7.49 34.65
CA LEU A 228 -25.42 6.22 34.65
C LEU A 228 -25.98 5.31 35.75
N ARG A 229 -26.45 4.11 35.35
CA ARG A 229 -26.90 3.11 36.31
C ARG A 229 -25.70 2.37 36.89
N ASN A 230 -25.75 2.09 38.20
CA ASN A 230 -24.72 1.35 38.92
C ASN A 230 -23.29 1.91 38.69
N PRO A 231 -23.06 3.19 39.03
CA PRO A 231 -21.76 3.86 38.80
C PRO A 231 -20.59 3.15 39.47
N GLU A 232 -20.85 2.31 40.50
CA GLU A 232 -19.87 1.47 41.16
C GLU A 232 -19.20 0.45 40.26
N TYR A 233 -19.80 0.11 39.13
CA TYR A 233 -19.23 -0.81 38.14
C TYR A 233 -18.28 -0.14 37.16
N TYR A 234 -18.16 1.18 37.19
CA TYR A 234 -17.36 2.00 36.27
C TYR A 234 -16.36 2.87 37.05
N GLN A 235 -15.49 2.20 37.84
CA GLN A 235 -14.53 2.88 38.72
C GLN A 235 -13.08 2.63 38.33
N TYR A 236 -12.81 2.14 37.10
CA TYR A 236 -11.52 1.67 36.68
C TYR A 236 -10.69 2.77 36.01
N ASP A 237 -9.56 3.13 36.60
CA ASP A 237 -8.54 3.96 35.95
C ASP A 237 -7.59 3.03 35.22
N ILE A 238 -7.84 2.85 33.92
CA ILE A 238 -7.12 1.89 33.08
C ILE A 238 -5.95 2.57 32.40
N ASN A 239 -4.75 1.98 32.52
CA ASN A 239 -3.58 2.37 31.76
C ASN A 239 -3.66 1.78 30.35
N LEU A 240 -4.21 2.55 29.39
CA LEU A 240 -4.43 2.07 28.00
C LEU A 240 -3.14 1.65 27.30
N PRO A 241 -2.00 2.37 27.40
CA PRO A 241 -0.74 1.92 26.83
C PRO A 241 -0.33 0.52 27.29
N GLU A 242 -0.45 0.22 28.59
CA GLU A 242 -0.11 -1.09 29.15
C GLU A 242 -1.08 -2.19 28.67
N VAL A 243 -2.37 -1.88 28.56
CA VAL A 243 -3.36 -2.82 28.01
C VAL A 243 -3.04 -3.11 26.53
N ALA A 244 -2.76 -2.09 25.73
CA ALA A 244 -2.38 -2.27 24.34
C ALA A 244 -1.09 -3.11 24.20
N GLU A 245 -0.10 -2.86 25.08
CA GLU A 245 1.15 -3.62 25.10
C GLU A 245 0.92 -5.10 25.44
N VAL A 246 0.09 -5.40 26.43
CA VAL A 246 -0.30 -6.79 26.76
C VAL A 246 -0.98 -7.48 25.59
N TRP A 247 -1.92 -6.78 24.94
CA TRP A 247 -2.61 -7.35 23.78
C TRP A 247 -1.68 -7.59 22.60
N ARG A 248 -0.76 -6.67 22.35
CA ARG A 248 0.24 -6.78 21.31
C ARG A 248 1.15 -8.00 21.50
N ARG A 249 1.41 -8.40 22.74
CA ARG A 249 2.37 -9.46 23.11
C ARG A 249 1.85 -10.88 22.94
N GLY A 250 0.57 -11.13 22.90
CA GLY A 250 0.10 -12.51 22.81
C GLY A 250 -1.41 -12.71 22.82
N SER A 251 -2.18 -11.64 22.71
CA SER A 251 -3.63 -11.75 22.58
C SER A 251 -4.03 -12.21 21.19
N VAL A 252 -5.15 -12.93 21.09
CA VAL A 252 -5.79 -13.34 19.82
C VAL A 252 -6.12 -12.12 18.94
N ILE A 253 -6.38 -10.96 19.52
CA ILE A 253 -6.59 -9.71 18.81
C ILE A 253 -5.26 -8.97 18.51
N GLY A 254 -4.11 -9.56 18.79
CA GLY A 254 -2.80 -9.00 18.47
C GLY A 254 -2.68 -8.78 16.95
N SER A 255 -2.39 -7.55 16.54
CA SER A 255 -2.24 -7.15 15.15
C SER A 255 -1.23 -6.02 15.05
N TRP A 256 -0.59 -5.87 13.89
CA TRP A 256 0.29 -4.73 13.64
C TRP A 256 -0.44 -3.39 13.82
N LEU A 257 -1.73 -3.33 13.53
CA LEU A 257 -2.55 -2.13 13.75
C LEU A 257 -2.60 -1.68 15.23
N LEU A 258 -2.38 -2.57 16.19
CA LEU A 258 -2.27 -2.21 17.61
C LEU A 258 -0.98 -1.45 17.97
N HIS A 259 0.03 -1.45 17.12
CA HIS A 259 1.26 -0.67 17.35
C HIS A 259 1.04 0.83 17.12
N LEU A 260 0.05 1.20 16.31
CA LEU A 260 -0.23 2.58 15.92
C LEU A 260 -0.86 3.43 17.06
N PRO A 261 -1.83 2.90 17.88
CA PRO A 261 -2.44 3.64 18.98
C PRO A 261 -1.57 3.76 20.22
N GLY A 262 -0.57 2.91 20.37
CA GLY A 262 0.22 2.76 21.61
C GLY A 262 1.19 3.91 21.93
N GLY A 263 1.22 4.99 21.13
CA GLY A 263 2.00 6.22 21.45
C GLY A 263 3.50 6.01 21.62
N GLY A 264 3.99 4.81 21.39
CA GLY A 264 5.42 4.55 21.28
C GLY A 264 5.91 5.09 19.95
N ALA A 265 6.87 6.03 20.00
CA ALA A 265 7.63 6.38 18.82
C ALA A 265 8.05 5.07 18.15
N ALA A 266 7.68 4.92 16.89
CA ALA A 266 8.27 3.86 16.08
C ALA A 266 9.80 4.01 16.12
N PRO A 267 10.55 2.92 16.13
CA PRO A 267 11.99 2.97 16.09
C PRO A 267 12.50 3.70 14.87
#